data_f107f474685285a03dbab40c1f1be2db
#
_entry.id   f107f474685285a03dbab40c1f1be2db
#
_cell.length_a   1.000
_cell.length_b   1.000
_cell.length_c   1.000
_cell.angle_alpha   90.00
_cell.angle_beta   90.00
_cell.angle_gamma   90.00
#
_symmetry.space_group_name_H-M   'P 1'
#
loop_
_entity.id
_entity.type
_entity.pdbx_description
1 polymer ?
#
loop_
_entity_poly.entity_id
_entity_poly.type
_entity_poly.pdbx_seq_one_letter_code
_entity_poly.pdbx_strand_id
1 'polypeptide(L)'
;MKTKLLFLLGLCCLNISAQTINLQSFATGFSSPVEITCAPNDTRLFVVQQSGLIRILNPNGTINTTPFLTLTSSTILSGGERGLLGLAFHPNYATNGYFYVNYTRAGDGATVIARYSVSADPNIADASSGTVLLTVAQPFSNHNGGSIKFGPDGYLYIGMGDGGSGGDPGNRAQNINENLGKMLRIDVNSASPYGIPATNPYVGISGNDEIWAIGLRNPWKFSFNRLNGDLWIADVGQNAIEEINKVSTPATNTGLNFGWRCYEGNVPYDNSGCPSYSATYAPIAVYVHGTTNRCSITGGYFYTGSTYPNFANKYFFADYCTGEIGWVSSDGTITWNYNGPNLITTFGEDTNGELYVAMGGTIYKMIDASLSVNDFGNKGLQLYPNPVQNELVVKNDNNLLLISVTITDLTGKIVLTQGLDALADNRISVASLAKGIYLATVDGPNGRLFQTKLVKE
;
A
#
# COMPACT_ATOMS: atom_id res chain seq x y z
N MET A 1 -7.36 58.64 33.67
CA MET A 1 -8.11 57.48 33.14
C MET A 1 -7.13 56.56 32.43
N LYS A 2 -6.82 55.39 33.01
CA LYS A 2 -5.92 54.39 32.41
C LYS A 2 -6.80 53.25 31.88
N THR A 3 -6.98 53.17 30.58
CA THR A 3 -7.74 52.11 29.91
C THR A 3 -6.87 50.85 29.86
N LYS A 4 -7.26 49.78 30.54
CA LYS A 4 -6.65 48.46 30.47
C LYS A 4 -7.27 47.72 29.28
N LEU A 5 -6.47 47.45 28.25
CA LEU A 5 -6.81 46.62 27.14
C LEU A 5 -6.60 45.14 27.55
N LEU A 6 -7.69 44.41 27.72
CA LEU A 6 -7.66 42.96 27.96
C LEU A 6 -7.52 42.25 26.60
N PHE A 7 -6.35 41.65 26.36
CA PHE A 7 -6.16 40.72 25.25
C PHE A 7 -6.72 39.34 25.64
N LEU A 8 -7.85 38.96 25.07
CA LEU A 8 -8.39 37.61 25.17
C LEU A 8 -7.67 36.74 24.14
N LEU A 9 -6.65 35.96 24.57
CA LEU A 9 -6.05 34.93 23.73
C LEU A 9 -7.01 33.74 23.68
N GLY A 10 -7.77 33.65 22.61
CA GLY A 10 -8.56 32.44 22.29
C GLY A 10 -7.61 31.30 21.94
N LEU A 11 -7.35 30.39 22.89
CA LEU A 11 -6.68 29.11 22.62
C LEU A 11 -7.65 28.25 21.82
N CYS A 12 -7.56 28.26 20.49
CA CYS A 12 -8.14 27.21 19.65
C CYS A 12 -7.37 25.92 19.93
N CYS A 13 -7.88 25.08 20.84
CA CYS A 13 -7.47 23.69 20.93
C CYS A 13 -7.91 22.97 19.67
N LEU A 14 -7.04 22.95 18.66
CA LEU A 14 -7.15 22.00 17.58
C LEU A 14 -6.92 20.61 18.20
N ASN A 15 -8.00 19.86 18.42
CA ASN A 15 -7.90 18.43 18.66
C ASN A 15 -7.35 17.78 17.38
N ILE A 16 -6.01 17.74 17.27
CA ILE A 16 -5.34 16.90 16.27
C ILE A 16 -5.47 15.49 16.82
N SER A 17 -6.54 14.81 16.46
CA SER A 17 -6.62 13.36 16.58
C SER A 17 -5.51 12.81 15.68
N ALA A 18 -4.40 12.41 16.28
CA ALA A 18 -3.31 11.79 15.53
C ALA A 18 -3.85 10.50 14.95
N GLN A 19 -4.11 10.51 13.64
CA GLN A 19 -4.42 9.31 12.88
C GLN A 19 -3.24 8.35 13.06
N THR A 20 -3.49 7.12 13.45
CA THR A 20 -2.43 6.17 13.77
C THR A 20 -2.59 4.93 12.90
N ILE A 21 -1.72 4.77 11.92
CA ILE A 21 -1.58 3.50 11.20
C ILE A 21 -1.07 2.45 12.19
N ASN A 22 -1.70 1.28 12.19
CA ASN A 22 -1.18 0.09 12.86
C ASN A 22 -1.26 -1.12 11.92
N LEU A 23 -0.40 -2.09 12.14
CA LEU A 23 -0.33 -3.34 11.38
C LEU A 23 -0.77 -4.50 12.28
N GLN A 24 -1.93 -5.06 12.00
CA GLN A 24 -2.43 -6.26 12.67
C GLN A 24 -1.98 -7.51 11.91
N SER A 25 -1.20 -8.39 12.55
CA SER A 25 -0.79 -9.65 11.94
C SER A 25 -2.03 -10.45 11.49
N PHE A 26 -2.02 -10.88 10.23
CA PHE A 26 -3.16 -11.60 9.63
C PHE A 26 -2.78 -13.03 9.24
N ALA A 27 -1.62 -13.22 8.60
CA ALA A 27 -1.11 -14.54 8.25
C ALA A 27 0.40 -14.56 8.18
N THR A 28 1.03 -15.65 8.60
CA THR A 28 2.49 -15.87 8.58
C THR A 28 2.85 -17.07 7.72
N GLY A 29 4.14 -17.24 7.41
CA GLY A 29 4.65 -18.42 6.69
C GLY A 29 4.77 -18.23 5.18
N PHE A 30 4.83 -17.00 4.70
CA PHE A 30 5.23 -16.67 3.33
C PHE A 30 6.76 -16.54 3.22
N SER A 31 7.29 -16.78 2.02
CA SER A 31 8.69 -16.57 1.70
C SER A 31 8.83 -15.48 0.66
N SER A 32 9.45 -14.35 1.02
CA SER A 32 9.66 -13.20 0.13
C SER A 32 8.39 -12.81 -0.65
N PRO A 33 7.28 -12.45 0.02
CA PRO A 33 6.07 -11.99 -0.65
C PRO A 33 6.33 -10.64 -1.32
N VAL A 34 5.96 -10.51 -2.61
CA VAL A 34 6.24 -9.31 -3.43
C VAL A 34 5.02 -8.74 -4.14
N GLU A 35 3.87 -9.42 -4.07
CA GLU A 35 2.59 -8.91 -4.57
C GLU A 35 1.45 -9.52 -3.74
N ILE A 36 0.42 -8.72 -3.46
CA ILE A 36 -0.84 -9.16 -2.85
C ILE A 36 -1.96 -8.59 -3.72
N THR A 37 -2.84 -9.45 -4.22
CA THR A 37 -3.98 -9.02 -5.03
C THR A 37 -5.16 -9.95 -4.84
N CYS A 38 -6.35 -9.55 -5.29
CA CYS A 38 -7.55 -10.40 -5.35
C CYS A 38 -8.06 -10.49 -6.79
N ALA A 39 -8.76 -11.57 -7.11
CA ALA A 39 -9.51 -11.64 -8.36
C ALA A 39 -10.81 -10.82 -8.24
N PRO A 40 -11.38 -10.33 -9.36
CA PRO A 40 -12.66 -9.64 -9.32
C PRO A 40 -13.76 -10.47 -8.64
N ASN A 41 -14.41 -9.88 -7.63
CA ASN A 41 -15.45 -10.50 -6.81
C ASN A 41 -15.01 -11.75 -6.00
N ASP A 42 -13.70 -11.93 -5.79
CA ASP A 42 -13.15 -13.01 -4.98
C ASP A 42 -12.63 -12.44 -3.64
N THR A 43 -13.10 -12.96 -2.54
CA THR A 43 -12.69 -12.50 -1.20
C THR A 43 -11.35 -13.05 -0.75
N ARG A 44 -10.77 -14.01 -1.49
CA ARG A 44 -9.44 -14.56 -1.23
C ARG A 44 -8.37 -13.58 -1.72
N LEU A 45 -7.25 -13.54 -1.02
CA LEU A 45 -6.05 -12.87 -1.49
C LEU A 45 -5.10 -13.87 -2.12
N PHE A 46 -4.43 -13.43 -3.16
CA PHE A 46 -3.38 -14.20 -3.84
C PHE A 46 -2.05 -13.50 -3.56
N VAL A 47 -1.16 -14.21 -2.89
CA VAL A 47 0.14 -13.71 -2.45
C VAL A 47 1.22 -14.32 -3.34
N VAL A 48 1.91 -13.46 -4.08
CA VAL A 48 3.03 -13.85 -4.94
C VAL A 48 4.30 -13.91 -4.10
N GLN A 49 4.95 -15.04 -4.12
CA GLN A 49 6.29 -15.24 -3.56
C GLN A 49 7.33 -15.17 -4.67
N GLN A 50 8.37 -14.40 -4.48
CA GLN A 50 9.41 -14.11 -5.47
C GLN A 50 10.02 -15.37 -6.10
N SER A 51 10.07 -16.46 -5.34
CA SER A 51 10.62 -17.75 -5.76
C SER A 51 9.78 -18.52 -6.79
N GLY A 52 8.58 -18.02 -7.17
CA GLY A 52 7.76 -18.63 -8.21
C GLY A 52 6.44 -19.24 -7.71
N LEU A 53 6.06 -18.99 -6.48
CA LEU A 53 4.80 -19.49 -5.92
C LEU A 53 3.74 -18.39 -5.86
N ILE A 54 2.50 -18.74 -6.18
CA ILE A 54 1.32 -17.94 -5.82
C ILE A 54 0.53 -18.73 -4.78
N ARG A 55 0.33 -18.16 -3.59
CA ARG A 55 -0.40 -18.78 -2.49
C ARG A 55 -1.75 -18.11 -2.29
N ILE A 56 -2.77 -18.91 -1.99
CA ILE A 56 -4.09 -18.40 -1.61
C ILE A 56 -4.13 -18.18 -0.11
N LEU A 57 -4.49 -16.95 0.28
CA LEU A 57 -4.76 -16.54 1.65
C LEU A 57 -6.26 -16.27 1.79
N ASN A 58 -6.92 -17.08 2.61
CA ASN A 58 -8.36 -17.02 2.83
C ASN A 58 -8.76 -15.85 3.74
N PRO A 59 -10.03 -15.39 3.70
CA PRO A 59 -10.53 -14.29 4.53
C PRO A 59 -10.39 -14.50 6.05
N ASN A 60 -10.28 -15.75 6.48
CA ASN A 60 -10.06 -16.12 7.90
C ASN A 60 -8.58 -16.19 8.31
N GLY A 61 -7.65 -15.82 7.41
CA GLY A 61 -6.20 -15.85 7.66
C GLY A 61 -5.53 -17.20 7.40
N THR A 62 -6.27 -18.23 6.98
CA THR A 62 -5.68 -19.54 6.64
C THR A 62 -5.06 -19.50 5.24
N ILE A 63 -3.96 -20.22 5.06
CA ILE A 63 -3.27 -20.36 3.76
C ILE A 63 -3.54 -21.76 3.22
N ASN A 64 -3.95 -21.85 1.95
CA ASN A 64 -4.10 -23.15 1.29
C ASN A 64 -2.75 -23.89 1.27
N THR A 65 -2.78 -25.18 1.58
CA THR A 65 -1.56 -26.00 1.59
C THR A 65 -0.94 -26.13 0.20
N THR A 66 -1.77 -26.33 -0.82
CA THR A 66 -1.33 -26.38 -2.22
C THR A 66 -1.26 -24.96 -2.76
N PRO A 67 -0.14 -24.52 -3.38
CA PRO A 67 -0.05 -23.25 -4.08
C PRO A 67 -1.04 -23.18 -5.25
N PHE A 68 -1.56 -21.97 -5.53
CA PHE A 68 -2.40 -21.71 -6.68
C PHE A 68 -1.61 -21.91 -7.99
N LEU A 69 -0.37 -21.40 -8.06
CA LEU A 69 0.56 -21.62 -9.18
C LEU A 69 1.95 -21.91 -8.62
N THR A 70 2.66 -22.80 -9.30
CA THR A 70 4.10 -23.06 -9.07
C THR A 70 4.85 -22.95 -10.38
N LEU A 71 5.74 -21.94 -10.47
CA LEU A 71 6.75 -21.83 -11.53
C LEU A 71 8.09 -22.27 -10.95
N THR A 72 8.71 -23.25 -11.58
CA THR A 72 9.96 -23.85 -11.08
C THR A 72 11.19 -23.07 -11.52
N SER A 73 12.35 -23.39 -10.97
CA SER A 73 13.64 -22.80 -11.36
C SER A 73 14.04 -23.08 -12.80
N SER A 74 13.39 -23.99 -13.50
CA SER A 74 13.54 -24.16 -14.96
C SER A 74 12.82 -23.08 -15.76
N THR A 75 11.83 -22.43 -15.16
CA THR A 75 11.03 -21.34 -15.78
C THR A 75 11.51 -19.97 -15.33
N ILE A 76 11.78 -19.81 -14.05
CA ILE A 76 12.12 -18.50 -13.46
C ILE A 76 13.52 -18.45 -12.86
N LEU A 77 14.12 -17.25 -12.94
CA LEU A 77 15.35 -16.87 -12.24
C LEU A 77 14.97 -15.94 -11.10
N SER A 78 15.17 -16.35 -9.85
CA SER A 78 14.85 -15.53 -8.66
C SER A 78 16.10 -15.11 -7.89
N GLY A 79 16.04 -13.96 -7.22
CA GLY A 79 17.09 -13.40 -6.37
C GLY A 79 17.39 -11.94 -6.73
N GLY A 80 17.73 -11.13 -5.71
CA GLY A 80 17.77 -9.67 -5.84
C GLY A 80 16.39 -9.15 -6.20
N GLU A 81 16.28 -8.42 -7.31
CA GLU A 81 14.99 -7.91 -7.81
C GLU A 81 14.29 -8.88 -8.79
N ARG A 82 14.92 -9.99 -9.16
CA ARG A 82 14.42 -10.98 -10.13
C ARG A 82 13.53 -12.02 -9.48
N GLY A 83 12.56 -12.54 -10.21
CA GLY A 83 11.67 -13.61 -9.74
C GLY A 83 10.31 -13.57 -10.39
N LEU A 84 9.31 -14.14 -9.71
CA LEU A 84 7.90 -13.91 -9.99
C LEU A 84 7.50 -12.63 -9.27
N LEU A 85 7.15 -11.57 -10.00
CA LEU A 85 7.07 -10.20 -9.46
C LEU A 85 5.68 -9.59 -9.49
N GLY A 86 4.83 -10.02 -10.43
CA GLY A 86 3.51 -9.45 -10.61
C GLY A 86 2.44 -10.48 -10.96
N LEU A 87 1.22 -10.16 -10.55
CA LEU A 87 0.00 -10.93 -10.82
C LEU A 87 -1.16 -9.98 -11.07
N ALA A 88 -1.89 -10.21 -12.17
CA ALA A 88 -3.13 -9.52 -12.46
C ALA A 88 -4.19 -10.51 -12.96
N PHE A 89 -5.38 -10.47 -12.39
CA PHE A 89 -6.52 -11.24 -12.88
C PHE A 89 -7.23 -10.48 -13.98
N HIS A 90 -7.67 -11.19 -15.00
CA HIS A 90 -8.49 -10.60 -16.08
C HIS A 90 -9.77 -9.99 -15.49
N PRO A 91 -10.26 -8.82 -15.96
CA PRO A 91 -11.51 -8.24 -15.46
C PRO A 91 -12.70 -9.21 -15.50
N ASN A 92 -12.74 -10.11 -16.50
CA ASN A 92 -13.75 -11.17 -16.63
C ASN A 92 -13.24 -12.54 -16.12
N TYR A 93 -12.35 -12.58 -15.14
CA TYR A 93 -11.75 -13.82 -14.61
C TYR A 93 -12.80 -14.86 -14.22
N ALA A 94 -13.91 -14.45 -13.63
CA ALA A 94 -15.00 -15.36 -13.24
C ALA A 94 -15.56 -16.19 -14.41
N THR A 95 -15.42 -15.72 -15.66
CA THR A 95 -15.95 -16.39 -16.85
C THR A 95 -14.87 -17.02 -17.72
N ASN A 96 -13.69 -16.40 -17.83
CA ASN A 96 -12.62 -16.88 -18.71
C ASN A 96 -11.47 -17.59 -17.98
N GLY A 97 -11.38 -17.44 -16.66
CA GLY A 97 -10.35 -18.04 -15.84
C GLY A 97 -8.93 -17.52 -16.08
N TYR A 98 -8.75 -16.44 -16.86
CA TYR A 98 -7.44 -15.94 -17.23
C TYR A 98 -6.82 -15.04 -16.16
N PHE A 99 -5.53 -15.23 -15.94
CA PHE A 99 -4.69 -14.33 -15.16
C PHE A 99 -3.31 -14.18 -15.80
N TYR A 100 -2.61 -13.13 -15.42
CA TYR A 100 -1.34 -12.73 -16.03
C TYR A 100 -0.28 -12.62 -14.96
N VAL A 101 0.94 -13.01 -15.32
CA VAL A 101 2.10 -12.93 -14.43
C VAL A 101 3.25 -12.21 -15.13
N ASN A 102 4.04 -11.51 -14.32
CA ASN A 102 5.33 -10.96 -14.72
C ASN A 102 6.42 -11.74 -13.98
N TYR A 103 7.37 -12.29 -14.72
CA TYR A 103 8.49 -13.00 -14.11
C TYR A 103 9.78 -12.82 -14.88
N THR A 104 10.91 -13.03 -14.19
CA THR A 104 12.24 -13.09 -14.81
C THR A 104 12.51 -14.52 -15.29
N ARG A 105 12.77 -14.71 -16.57
CA ARG A 105 12.97 -16.02 -17.21
C ARG A 105 14.31 -16.64 -16.82
N ALA A 106 14.29 -17.94 -16.55
CA ALA A 106 15.51 -18.74 -16.38
C ALA A 106 16.34 -18.75 -17.68
N GLY A 107 17.66 -18.78 -17.52
CA GLY A 107 18.63 -18.87 -18.61
C GLY A 107 19.14 -17.52 -19.08
N ASP A 108 18.32 -16.55 -19.43
CA ASP A 108 18.72 -15.25 -19.98
C ASP A 108 18.36 -14.04 -19.11
N GLY A 109 17.52 -14.23 -18.08
CA GLY A 109 17.08 -13.14 -17.21
C GLY A 109 16.10 -12.15 -17.82
N ALA A 110 15.53 -12.44 -19.00
CA ALA A 110 14.54 -11.58 -19.64
C ALA A 110 13.26 -11.48 -18.82
N THR A 111 12.63 -10.31 -18.80
CA THR A 111 11.28 -10.15 -18.27
C THR A 111 10.27 -10.76 -19.21
N VAL A 112 9.37 -11.57 -18.68
CA VAL A 112 8.29 -12.22 -19.43
C VAL A 112 6.94 -11.87 -18.82
N ILE A 113 6.01 -11.45 -19.69
CA ILE A 113 4.59 -11.36 -19.38
C ILE A 113 3.91 -12.57 -19.98
N ALA A 114 3.25 -13.36 -19.16
CA ALA A 114 2.56 -14.58 -19.60
C ALA A 114 1.15 -14.65 -19.06
N ARG A 115 0.23 -15.21 -19.86
CA ARG A 115 -1.13 -15.57 -19.46
C ARG A 115 -1.17 -17.01 -19.04
N TYR A 116 -1.90 -17.28 -17.98
CA TYR A 116 -2.30 -18.61 -17.49
C TYR A 116 -3.81 -18.67 -17.33
N SER A 117 -4.34 -19.88 -17.15
CA SER A 117 -5.73 -20.11 -16.80
C SER A 117 -5.85 -20.89 -15.49
N VAL A 118 -6.96 -20.69 -14.78
CA VAL A 118 -7.35 -21.54 -13.67
C VAL A 118 -7.75 -22.91 -14.19
N SER A 119 -7.51 -23.97 -13.41
CA SER A 119 -7.96 -25.33 -13.71
C SER A 119 -9.45 -25.51 -13.37
N ALA A 120 -9.95 -26.74 -13.43
CA ALA A 120 -11.29 -27.07 -12.97
C ALA A 120 -11.45 -26.88 -11.43
N ASP A 121 -10.37 -26.92 -10.68
CA ASP A 121 -10.35 -26.50 -9.26
C ASP A 121 -10.02 -25.01 -9.18
N PRO A 122 -10.93 -24.16 -8.65
CA PRO A 122 -10.70 -22.72 -8.53
C PRO A 122 -9.55 -22.33 -7.60
N ASN A 123 -8.97 -23.28 -6.87
CA ASN A 123 -7.81 -23.08 -6.02
C ASN A 123 -6.47 -23.42 -6.69
N ILE A 124 -6.50 -23.93 -7.92
CA ILE A 124 -5.31 -24.43 -8.62
C ILE A 124 -5.31 -23.90 -10.07
N ALA A 125 -4.22 -23.26 -10.45
CA ALA A 125 -3.99 -22.88 -11.84
C ALA A 125 -3.53 -24.07 -12.68
N ASP A 126 -3.88 -24.07 -13.97
CA ASP A 126 -3.25 -24.98 -14.94
C ASP A 126 -1.86 -24.45 -15.31
N ALA A 127 -0.83 -25.02 -14.70
CA ALA A 127 0.56 -24.62 -14.95
C ALA A 127 1.02 -24.91 -16.40
N SER A 128 0.33 -25.79 -17.12
CA SER A 128 0.62 -26.10 -18.54
C SER A 128 -0.02 -25.11 -19.53
N SER A 129 -0.95 -24.27 -19.08
CA SER A 129 -1.66 -23.29 -19.91
C SER A 129 -0.84 -22.06 -20.27
N GLY A 130 0.37 -21.95 -19.74
CA GLY A 130 1.23 -20.77 -19.88
C GLY A 130 1.46 -20.35 -21.34
N THR A 131 1.02 -19.15 -21.69
CA THR A 131 1.21 -18.52 -23.00
C THR A 131 2.00 -17.22 -22.82
N VAL A 132 3.19 -17.15 -23.40
CA VAL A 132 4.01 -15.93 -23.39
C VAL A 132 3.36 -14.88 -24.28
N LEU A 133 3.14 -13.69 -23.73
CA LEU A 133 2.63 -12.53 -24.46
C LEU A 133 3.80 -11.64 -24.92
N LEU A 134 4.61 -11.17 -23.97
CA LEU A 134 5.69 -10.23 -24.22
C LEU A 134 6.98 -10.71 -23.56
N THR A 135 8.11 -10.51 -24.23
CA THR A 135 9.45 -10.73 -23.67
C THR A 135 10.28 -9.49 -23.86
N VAL A 136 10.93 -9.02 -22.80
CA VAL A 136 11.83 -7.86 -22.82
C VAL A 136 13.18 -8.29 -22.25
N ALA A 137 14.24 -8.16 -23.06
CA ALA A 137 15.61 -8.45 -22.63
C ALA A 137 16.04 -7.50 -21.49
N GLN A 138 16.71 -8.05 -20.48
CA GLN A 138 17.21 -7.30 -19.34
C GLN A 138 18.75 -7.25 -19.39
N PRO A 139 19.36 -6.07 -19.51
CA PRO A 139 20.82 -5.95 -19.56
C PRO A 139 21.51 -6.18 -18.22
N PHE A 140 20.80 -5.94 -17.11
CA PHE A 140 21.29 -6.12 -15.74
C PHE A 140 20.28 -6.89 -14.88
N SER A 141 20.69 -7.20 -13.64
CA SER A 141 19.88 -8.02 -12.72
C SER A 141 18.94 -7.24 -11.82
N ASN A 142 18.92 -5.93 -11.94
CA ASN A 142 18.13 -5.01 -11.11
C ASN A 142 17.28 -4.07 -11.99
N HIS A 143 16.43 -3.26 -11.36
CA HIS A 143 15.42 -2.41 -11.98
C HIS A 143 14.48 -3.20 -12.91
N ASN A 144 13.99 -4.33 -12.40
CA ASN A 144 13.09 -5.18 -13.17
C ASN A 144 11.65 -4.63 -13.21
N GLY A 145 11.28 -3.70 -12.32
CA GLY A 145 9.90 -3.29 -12.12
C GLY A 145 9.06 -4.48 -11.64
N GLY A 146 8.13 -4.93 -12.47
CA GLY A 146 7.42 -6.20 -12.28
C GLY A 146 5.93 -6.09 -12.01
N SER A 147 5.44 -4.96 -11.54
CA SER A 147 4.01 -4.75 -11.31
C SER A 147 3.23 -4.76 -12.61
N ILE A 148 2.09 -5.44 -12.62
CA ILE A 148 1.12 -5.47 -13.71
C ILE A 148 -0.29 -5.30 -13.16
N LYS A 149 -1.13 -4.48 -13.81
CA LYS A 149 -2.51 -4.22 -13.40
C LYS A 149 -3.39 -3.94 -14.61
N PHE A 150 -4.66 -4.32 -14.54
CA PHE A 150 -5.65 -3.83 -15.49
C PHE A 150 -6.06 -2.41 -15.13
N GLY A 151 -6.03 -1.53 -16.13
CA GLY A 151 -6.55 -0.18 -16.00
C GLY A 151 -8.09 -0.13 -16.10
N PRO A 152 -8.70 1.02 -15.76
CA PRO A 152 -10.14 1.22 -15.89
C PRO A 152 -10.63 1.15 -17.35
N ASP A 153 -9.71 1.27 -18.30
CA ASP A 153 -9.95 1.11 -19.74
C ASP A 153 -9.93 -0.36 -20.21
N GLY A 154 -9.68 -1.31 -19.31
CA GLY A 154 -9.66 -2.74 -19.57
C GLY A 154 -8.37 -3.26 -20.20
N TYR A 155 -7.36 -2.42 -20.40
CA TYR A 155 -6.05 -2.83 -20.92
C TYR A 155 -5.10 -3.24 -19.79
N LEU A 156 -4.11 -4.08 -20.12
CA LEU A 156 -3.07 -4.49 -19.18
C LEU A 156 -1.92 -3.48 -19.21
N TYR A 157 -1.68 -2.83 -18.08
CA TYR A 157 -0.53 -1.95 -17.84
C TYR A 157 0.61 -2.75 -17.23
N ILE A 158 1.85 -2.44 -17.63
CA ILE A 158 3.06 -3.15 -17.23
C ILE A 158 4.13 -2.12 -16.88
N GLY A 159 4.58 -2.11 -15.63
CA GLY A 159 5.70 -1.28 -15.17
C GLY A 159 7.03 -1.96 -15.49
N MET A 160 7.87 -1.29 -16.28
CA MET A 160 9.19 -1.75 -16.69
C MET A 160 10.27 -0.80 -16.19
N GLY A 161 11.22 -1.31 -15.41
CA GLY A 161 12.40 -0.55 -15.05
C GLY A 161 13.32 -0.27 -16.25
N ASP A 162 14.33 0.61 -16.07
CA ASP A 162 15.28 1.01 -17.09
C ASP A 162 16.29 -0.09 -17.49
N GLY A 163 16.16 -1.26 -16.86
CA GLY A 163 17.00 -2.43 -17.10
C GLY A 163 18.23 -2.50 -16.23
N GLY A 164 18.41 -1.55 -15.29
CA GLY A 164 19.39 -1.66 -14.23
C GLY A 164 20.71 -0.90 -14.44
N SER A 165 21.60 -1.12 -13.49
CA SER A 165 22.82 -0.33 -13.25
C SER A 165 22.52 1.08 -12.70
N GLY A 166 23.55 1.88 -12.42
CA GLY A 166 23.39 3.27 -11.97
C GLY A 166 23.26 4.22 -13.16
N GLY A 167 22.28 5.15 -13.07
CA GLY A 167 22.16 6.26 -14.01
C GLY A 167 21.70 5.89 -15.42
N ASP A 168 21.04 4.76 -15.62
CA ASP A 168 20.57 4.30 -16.95
C ASP A 168 21.61 4.47 -18.05
N PRO A 169 22.70 3.68 -18.05
CA PRO A 169 23.84 3.91 -18.94
C PRO A 169 23.49 3.79 -20.44
N GLY A 170 22.36 3.16 -20.74
CA GLY A 170 21.84 3.04 -22.12
C GLY A 170 20.87 4.13 -22.52
N ASN A 171 20.53 5.06 -21.62
CA ASN A 171 19.47 6.05 -21.82
C ASN A 171 18.15 5.42 -22.28
N ARG A 172 17.84 4.23 -21.75
CA ARG A 172 16.71 3.39 -22.19
C ARG A 172 15.40 4.01 -21.81
N ALA A 173 15.35 4.67 -20.64
CA ALA A 173 14.12 5.30 -20.17
C ALA A 173 13.59 6.37 -21.13
N GLN A 174 14.47 7.09 -21.86
CA GLN A 174 14.12 8.08 -22.87
C GLN A 174 14.06 7.52 -24.31
N ASN A 175 14.51 6.28 -24.53
CA ASN A 175 14.54 5.68 -25.86
C ASN A 175 13.17 5.05 -26.20
N ILE A 176 12.45 5.65 -27.13
CA ILE A 176 11.11 5.17 -27.57
C ILE A 176 11.15 3.86 -28.38
N ASN A 177 12.32 3.37 -28.77
CA ASN A 177 12.48 2.09 -29.47
C ASN A 177 12.84 0.93 -28.54
N GLU A 178 12.78 1.14 -27.22
CA GLU A 178 13.02 0.13 -26.20
C GLU A 178 11.87 0.12 -25.18
N ASN A 179 11.52 -1.06 -24.66
CA ASN A 179 10.45 -1.24 -23.69
C ASN A 179 10.93 -1.13 -22.22
N LEU A 180 12.18 -0.71 -21.99
CA LEU A 180 12.75 -0.50 -20.66
C LEU A 180 12.59 0.96 -20.21
N GLY A 181 12.36 1.18 -18.91
CA GLY A 181 12.08 2.49 -18.32
C GLY A 181 10.72 3.07 -18.75
N LYS A 182 9.71 2.23 -18.79
CA LYS A 182 8.40 2.51 -19.40
C LYS A 182 7.23 2.07 -18.54
N MET A 183 6.10 2.72 -18.78
CA MET A 183 4.80 2.11 -18.59
C MET A 183 4.33 1.60 -19.94
N LEU A 184 4.14 0.29 -20.10
CA LEU A 184 3.58 -0.33 -21.30
C LEU A 184 2.09 -0.55 -21.11
N ARG A 185 1.32 -0.59 -22.23
CA ARG A 185 -0.12 -0.88 -22.23
C ARG A 185 -0.46 -1.75 -23.43
N ILE A 186 -1.04 -2.91 -23.17
CA ILE A 186 -1.41 -3.90 -24.21
C ILE A 186 -2.87 -4.34 -24.06
N ASP A 187 -3.47 -4.75 -25.20
CA ASP A 187 -4.80 -5.33 -25.25
C ASP A 187 -4.72 -6.85 -25.33
N VAL A 188 -5.09 -7.52 -24.25
CA VAL A 188 -5.03 -8.99 -24.16
C VAL A 188 -6.23 -9.70 -24.81
N ASN A 189 -7.17 -8.95 -25.39
CA ASN A 189 -8.43 -9.46 -25.93
C ASN A 189 -8.52 -9.41 -27.45
N SER A 190 -7.89 -8.43 -28.10
CA SER A 190 -8.15 -8.11 -29.51
C SER A 190 -7.30 -8.90 -30.50
N ALA A 191 -6.18 -9.48 -30.08
CA ALA A 191 -5.29 -10.27 -30.96
C ALA A 191 -4.49 -11.32 -30.17
N SER A 192 -3.78 -12.19 -30.87
CA SER A 192 -2.86 -13.16 -30.29
C SER A 192 -1.43 -12.84 -30.76
N PRO A 193 -0.43 -12.79 -29.87
CA PRO A 193 -0.52 -13.01 -28.42
C PRO A 193 -1.19 -11.87 -27.64
N TYR A 194 -1.22 -10.65 -28.16
CA TYR A 194 -1.94 -9.47 -27.69
C TYR A 194 -2.14 -8.48 -28.84
N GLY A 195 -3.03 -7.50 -28.67
CA GLY A 195 -3.19 -6.35 -29.55
C GLY A 195 -2.60 -5.07 -28.92
N ILE A 196 -2.54 -4.02 -29.72
CA ILE A 196 -2.11 -2.70 -29.28
C ILE A 196 -3.33 -1.79 -29.19
N PRO A 197 -3.56 -1.11 -28.03
CA PRO A 197 -4.60 -0.09 -27.94
C PRO A 197 -4.34 1.04 -28.93
N ALA A 198 -5.33 1.35 -29.78
CA ALA A 198 -5.20 2.40 -30.79
C ALA A 198 -4.89 3.80 -30.23
N THR A 199 -5.08 3.97 -28.92
CA THR A 199 -4.78 5.22 -28.19
C THR A 199 -3.37 5.23 -27.59
N ASN A 200 -2.54 4.22 -27.83
CA ASN A 200 -1.12 4.29 -27.44
C ASN A 200 -0.41 5.37 -28.24
N PRO A 201 0.50 6.15 -27.62
CA PRO A 201 1.02 7.38 -28.23
C PRO A 201 1.93 7.16 -29.44
N TYR A 202 2.50 5.97 -29.60
CA TYR A 202 3.43 5.66 -30.69
C TYR A 202 2.81 4.83 -31.83
N VAL A 203 1.53 4.50 -31.75
CA VAL A 203 0.83 3.77 -32.80
C VAL A 203 0.86 4.54 -34.13
N GLY A 204 1.41 3.93 -35.16
CA GLY A 204 1.53 4.51 -36.49
C GLY A 204 2.60 5.59 -36.68
N ILE A 205 3.47 5.78 -35.67
CA ILE A 205 4.64 6.67 -35.74
C ILE A 205 5.89 5.93 -35.25
N SER A 206 7.05 6.60 -35.22
CA SER A 206 8.29 5.99 -34.71
C SER A 206 8.18 5.72 -33.21
N GLY A 207 8.63 4.52 -32.78
CA GLY A 207 8.63 4.05 -31.39
C GLY A 207 7.93 2.69 -31.27
N ASN A 208 8.06 2.05 -30.10
CA ASN A 208 7.37 0.80 -29.83
C ASN A 208 5.91 1.07 -29.47
N ASP A 209 5.02 0.41 -30.16
CA ASP A 209 3.56 0.62 -30.05
C ASP A 209 3.00 0.26 -28.67
N GLU A 210 3.70 -0.60 -27.89
CA GLU A 210 3.32 -0.97 -26.52
C GLU A 210 3.47 0.17 -25.51
N ILE A 211 4.28 1.17 -25.83
CA ILE A 211 4.61 2.26 -24.90
C ILE A 211 3.39 3.14 -24.66
N TRP A 212 3.01 3.30 -23.39
CA TRP A 212 2.03 4.28 -22.92
C TRP A 212 2.70 5.54 -22.36
N ALA A 213 3.80 5.37 -21.59
CA ALA A 213 4.62 6.48 -21.06
C ALA A 213 6.07 6.07 -20.94
N ILE A 214 6.96 7.07 -20.92
CA ILE A 214 8.42 6.93 -20.86
C ILE A 214 9.00 7.61 -19.62
N GLY A 215 10.30 7.40 -19.36
CA GLY A 215 11.05 8.17 -18.37
C GLY A 215 10.85 7.67 -16.93
N LEU A 216 10.66 6.37 -16.72
CA LEU A 216 10.64 5.71 -15.41
C LEU A 216 11.99 5.03 -15.14
N ARG A 217 12.41 4.98 -13.87
CA ARG A 217 13.64 4.29 -13.46
C ARG A 217 13.38 2.85 -13.04
N ASN A 218 12.61 2.64 -12.00
CA ASN A 218 12.23 1.34 -11.48
C ASN A 218 10.85 1.43 -10.82
N PRO A 219 9.77 1.50 -11.60
CA PRO A 219 8.41 1.59 -11.09
C PRO A 219 8.04 0.30 -10.37
N TRP A 220 8.46 0.19 -9.09
CA TRP A 220 8.34 -1.03 -8.31
C TRP A 220 6.89 -1.46 -8.14
N LYS A 221 6.01 -0.50 -7.79
CA LYS A 221 4.57 -0.73 -7.71
C LYS A 221 3.80 0.44 -8.29
N PHE A 222 2.68 0.10 -8.92
CA PHE A 222 1.67 1.07 -9.28
C PHE A 222 0.27 0.50 -9.02
N SER A 223 -0.71 1.37 -8.87
CA SER A 223 -2.09 1.01 -8.63
C SER A 223 -3.06 2.02 -9.24
N PHE A 224 -4.27 1.57 -9.51
CA PHE A 224 -5.36 2.44 -9.91
C PHE A 224 -6.29 2.71 -8.73
N ASN A 225 -6.64 3.97 -8.52
CA ASN A 225 -7.70 4.32 -7.60
C ASN A 225 -9.04 3.84 -8.16
N ARG A 226 -9.68 2.88 -7.50
CA ARG A 226 -10.93 2.27 -7.96
C ARG A 226 -12.11 3.26 -8.04
N LEU A 227 -12.05 4.39 -7.32
CA LEU A 227 -13.14 5.36 -7.28
C LEU A 227 -13.20 6.25 -8.53
N ASN A 228 -12.04 6.59 -9.12
CA ASN A 228 -11.96 7.57 -10.20
C ASN A 228 -11.01 7.20 -11.35
N GLY A 229 -10.28 6.08 -11.22
CA GLY A 229 -9.36 5.60 -12.23
C GLY A 229 -7.99 6.27 -12.24
N ASP A 230 -7.66 7.14 -11.30
CA ASP A 230 -6.33 7.76 -11.22
C ASP A 230 -5.24 6.70 -11.06
N LEU A 231 -4.17 6.81 -11.86
CA LEU A 231 -2.99 5.96 -11.76
C LEU A 231 -1.98 6.59 -10.79
N TRP A 232 -1.51 5.80 -9.84
CA TRP A 232 -0.44 6.13 -8.91
C TRP A 232 0.75 5.22 -9.15
N ILE A 233 1.93 5.81 -9.34
CA ILE A 233 3.18 5.08 -9.62
C ILE A 233 4.21 5.46 -8.56
N ALA A 234 4.80 4.47 -7.91
CA ALA A 234 5.98 4.63 -7.05
C ALA A 234 7.22 4.24 -7.85
N ASP A 235 8.05 5.20 -8.17
CA ASP A 235 9.27 5.02 -8.94
C ASP A 235 10.50 5.19 -8.04
N VAL A 236 11.31 4.14 -7.96
CA VAL A 236 12.49 4.11 -7.09
C VAL A 236 13.60 4.98 -7.67
N GLY A 237 14.04 5.96 -6.89
CA GLY A 237 15.08 6.90 -7.27
C GLY A 237 16.49 6.31 -7.31
N GLN A 238 17.45 7.12 -7.73
CA GLN A 238 18.84 6.65 -7.91
C GLN A 238 19.63 6.70 -6.59
N ASN A 239 19.81 7.89 -6.03
CA ASN A 239 20.66 8.09 -4.85
C ASN A 239 20.11 9.14 -3.89
N ALA A 240 19.11 9.91 -4.27
CA ALA A 240 18.73 11.10 -3.56
C ALA A 240 17.23 11.26 -3.32
N ILE A 241 16.38 10.87 -4.28
CA ILE A 241 14.97 11.25 -4.28
C ILE A 241 14.10 10.09 -4.77
N GLU A 242 13.11 9.73 -3.96
CA GLU A 242 12.01 8.80 -4.33
C GLU A 242 10.83 9.57 -4.88
N GLU A 243 10.09 8.98 -5.83
CA GLU A 243 9.00 9.64 -6.54
C GLU A 243 7.66 8.95 -6.35
N ILE A 244 6.63 9.76 -6.20
CA ILE A 244 5.23 9.34 -6.31
C ILE A 244 4.61 10.13 -7.46
N ASN A 245 4.26 9.43 -8.52
CA ASN A 245 3.61 10.02 -9.69
C ASN A 245 2.11 9.73 -9.65
N LYS A 246 1.29 10.72 -9.99
CA LYS A 246 -0.17 10.57 -10.10
C LYS A 246 -0.64 11.05 -11.45
N VAL A 247 -1.30 10.19 -12.21
CA VAL A 247 -1.93 10.56 -13.49
C VAL A 247 -3.44 10.44 -13.36
N SER A 248 -4.11 11.56 -13.51
CA SER A 248 -5.58 11.57 -13.46
C SER A 248 -6.17 11.08 -14.78
N THR A 249 -7.13 10.16 -14.70
CA THR A 249 -7.83 9.59 -15.86
C THR A 249 -6.87 9.07 -16.93
N PRO A 250 -6.04 8.05 -16.63
CA PRO A 250 -4.90 7.64 -17.46
C PRO A 250 -5.29 7.20 -18.87
N ALA A 251 -6.51 6.73 -19.11
CA ALA A 251 -6.96 6.32 -20.44
C ALA A 251 -6.93 7.47 -21.46
N THR A 252 -6.99 8.73 -21.01
CA THR A 252 -6.94 9.93 -21.86
C THR A 252 -5.59 10.65 -21.83
N ASN A 253 -4.67 10.25 -20.92
CA ASN A 253 -3.36 10.85 -20.77
C ASN A 253 -2.28 9.87 -21.26
N THR A 254 -1.82 10.04 -22.47
CA THR A 254 -0.83 9.18 -23.12
C THR A 254 0.40 10.00 -23.54
N GLY A 255 1.52 9.32 -23.78
CA GLY A 255 2.76 9.97 -24.23
C GLY A 255 3.46 10.78 -23.16
N LEU A 256 3.19 10.48 -21.88
CA LEU A 256 3.83 11.16 -20.76
C LEU A 256 5.30 10.79 -20.65
N ASN A 257 6.13 11.76 -20.21
CA ASN A 257 7.52 11.54 -19.87
C ASN A 257 7.75 11.89 -18.42
N PHE A 258 8.01 10.89 -17.55
CA PHE A 258 8.24 11.07 -16.12
C PHE A 258 9.65 11.61 -15.78
N GLY A 259 10.53 11.75 -16.78
CA GLY A 259 11.75 12.53 -16.65
C GLY A 259 13.03 11.74 -16.41
N TRP A 260 13.00 10.50 -15.96
CA TRP A 260 14.22 9.70 -15.79
C TRP A 260 14.88 9.41 -17.17
N ARG A 261 16.19 9.49 -17.34
CA ARG A 261 17.27 9.85 -16.38
C ARG A 261 17.62 11.36 -16.38
N CYS A 262 16.89 12.18 -17.07
CA CYS A 262 17.16 13.61 -17.14
C CYS A 262 17.02 14.27 -15.77
N TYR A 263 16.06 13.76 -15.00
CA TYR A 263 15.72 14.26 -13.66
C TYR A 263 15.55 13.08 -12.69
N GLU A 264 15.96 13.28 -11.44
CA GLU A 264 15.60 12.45 -10.29
C GLU A 264 14.68 13.26 -9.41
N GLY A 265 13.41 12.88 -9.33
CA GLY A 265 12.39 13.72 -8.74
C GLY A 265 12.23 15.05 -9.47
N ASN A 266 12.47 16.12 -8.74
CA ASN A 266 12.39 17.50 -9.23
C ASN A 266 13.75 18.17 -9.44
N VAL A 267 14.83 17.40 -9.41
CA VAL A 267 16.19 17.93 -9.62
C VAL A 267 16.85 17.33 -10.86
N PRO A 268 17.71 18.10 -11.55
CA PRO A 268 18.47 17.59 -12.67
C PRO A 268 19.42 16.45 -12.26
N TYR A 269 19.46 15.37 -13.07
CA TYR A 269 20.41 14.27 -12.91
C TYR A 269 21.41 14.23 -14.06
N ASP A 270 20.99 13.87 -15.28
CA ASP A 270 21.81 13.91 -16.49
C ASP A 270 21.03 14.61 -17.61
N ASN A 271 21.30 15.89 -17.77
CA ASN A 271 20.54 16.76 -18.68
C ASN A 271 20.99 16.69 -20.14
N SER A 272 21.92 15.80 -20.50
CA SER A 272 22.43 15.74 -21.86
C SER A 272 21.36 15.22 -22.83
N GLY A 273 20.95 16.09 -23.77
CA GLY A 273 19.92 15.76 -24.77
C GLY A 273 18.48 15.67 -24.21
N CYS A 274 18.23 16.20 -23.03
CA CYS A 274 16.99 16.09 -22.31
C CYS A 274 15.97 17.21 -22.62
N PRO A 275 14.67 16.94 -22.51
CA PRO A 275 13.67 18.00 -22.51
C PRO A 275 13.83 18.88 -21.26
N SER A 276 13.25 20.10 -21.29
CA SER A 276 13.15 20.91 -20.07
C SER A 276 12.25 20.21 -19.03
N TYR A 277 12.49 20.48 -17.74
CA TYR A 277 11.65 19.90 -16.67
C TYR A 277 10.16 20.21 -16.86
N SER A 278 9.84 21.41 -17.32
CA SER A 278 8.46 21.79 -17.62
C SER A 278 7.79 21.01 -18.76
N ALA A 279 8.56 20.29 -19.56
CA ALA A 279 8.08 19.38 -20.60
C ALA A 279 7.96 17.92 -20.11
N THR A 280 8.35 17.64 -18.87
CA THR A 280 8.15 16.34 -18.22
C THR A 280 6.88 16.36 -17.36
N TYR A 281 6.42 15.17 -16.99
CA TYR A 281 5.30 15.01 -16.08
C TYR A 281 5.83 14.92 -14.64
N ALA A 282 5.72 16.03 -13.91
CA ALA A 282 6.26 16.13 -12.56
C ALA A 282 5.56 15.19 -11.57
N PRO A 283 6.32 14.59 -10.62
CA PRO A 283 5.71 13.81 -9.54
C PRO A 283 4.81 14.68 -8.64
N ILE A 284 3.73 14.09 -8.13
CA ILE A 284 2.85 14.78 -7.16
C ILE A 284 3.54 14.95 -5.81
N ALA A 285 4.42 14.03 -5.45
CA ALA A 285 5.19 14.08 -4.21
C ALA A 285 6.56 13.43 -4.41
N VAL A 286 7.53 13.92 -3.67
CA VAL A 286 8.88 13.36 -3.60
C VAL A 286 9.36 13.33 -2.16
N TYR A 287 10.25 12.39 -1.83
CA TYR A 287 10.97 12.44 -0.56
C TYR A 287 12.44 12.10 -0.75
N VAL A 288 13.28 12.69 0.10
CA VAL A 288 14.74 12.55 0.01
C VAL A 288 15.24 11.39 0.86
N HIS A 289 16.33 10.74 0.43
CA HIS A 289 17.03 9.75 1.23
C HIS A 289 17.61 10.38 2.51
N GLY A 290 18.43 11.40 2.39
CA GLY A 290 18.90 12.29 3.45
C GLY A 290 19.41 11.56 4.71
N THR A 291 19.16 12.18 5.87
CA THR A 291 19.58 11.67 7.19
C THR A 291 18.64 10.65 7.81
N THR A 292 17.52 10.34 7.15
CA THR A 292 16.47 9.45 7.68
C THR A 292 16.69 7.98 7.34
N ASN A 293 17.74 7.66 6.56
CA ASN A 293 18.02 6.30 6.02
C ASN A 293 16.92 5.75 5.09
N ARG A 294 16.01 6.57 4.61
CA ARG A 294 15.08 6.19 3.53
C ARG A 294 15.86 6.00 2.25
N CYS A 295 15.50 5.00 1.44
CA CYS A 295 16.30 4.66 0.28
C CYS A 295 15.53 4.01 -0.88
N SER A 296 14.28 3.58 -0.68
CA SER A 296 13.55 2.87 -1.73
C SER A 296 12.06 2.86 -1.43
N ILE A 297 11.29 3.50 -2.30
CA ILE A 297 9.83 3.50 -2.18
C ILE A 297 9.26 2.13 -2.57
N THR A 298 8.39 1.59 -1.72
CA THR A 298 7.65 0.35 -2.03
C THR A 298 6.45 0.64 -2.93
N GLY A 299 5.80 1.79 -2.77
CA GLY A 299 4.51 2.07 -3.41
C GLY A 299 3.35 1.49 -2.61
N GLY A 300 2.15 1.60 -3.15
CA GLY A 300 0.96 1.16 -2.45
C GLY A 300 -0.33 1.48 -3.16
N TYR A 301 -1.36 1.91 -2.41
CA TYR A 301 -2.72 2.09 -2.92
C TYR A 301 -3.38 3.34 -2.37
N PHE A 302 -4.24 3.94 -3.19
CA PHE A 302 -5.23 4.89 -2.71
C PHE A 302 -6.31 4.12 -1.96
N TYR A 303 -6.60 4.49 -0.71
CA TYR A 303 -7.57 3.78 0.10
C TYR A 303 -8.99 3.98 -0.43
N THR A 304 -9.68 2.88 -0.71
CA THR A 304 -11.05 2.86 -1.23
C THR A 304 -12.01 2.07 -0.35
N GLY A 305 -11.51 1.56 0.79
CA GLY A 305 -12.31 0.85 1.77
C GLY A 305 -13.24 1.76 2.55
N SER A 306 -14.12 1.16 3.34
CA SER A 306 -15.10 1.87 4.17
C SER A 306 -14.91 1.65 5.66
N THR A 307 -14.06 0.70 6.06
CA THR A 307 -13.85 0.33 7.47
C THR A 307 -13.14 1.45 8.24
N TYR A 308 -12.24 2.19 7.57
CA TYR A 308 -11.43 3.23 8.20
C TYR A 308 -11.64 4.60 7.55
N PRO A 309 -12.68 5.36 7.95
CA PRO A 309 -13.00 6.67 7.34
C PRO A 309 -11.83 7.66 7.39
N ASN A 310 -10.96 7.58 8.40
CA ASN A 310 -9.77 8.42 8.48
C ASN A 310 -8.72 8.13 7.40
N PHE A 311 -8.77 6.97 6.75
CA PHE A 311 -7.88 6.63 5.63
C PHE A 311 -8.39 7.19 4.30
N ALA A 312 -9.63 7.65 4.23
CA ALA A 312 -10.22 8.18 3.02
C ALA A 312 -9.40 9.32 2.41
N ASN A 313 -9.38 9.40 1.08
CA ASN A 313 -8.65 10.40 0.29
C ASN A 313 -7.13 10.41 0.47
N LYS A 314 -6.52 9.27 0.79
CA LYS A 314 -5.08 9.12 0.99
C LYS A 314 -4.52 7.99 0.14
N TYR A 315 -3.37 8.25 -0.49
CA TYR A 315 -2.55 7.21 -1.10
C TYR A 315 -1.50 6.76 -0.10
N PHE A 316 -1.54 5.51 0.33
CA PHE A 316 -0.59 4.93 1.27
C PHE A 316 0.59 4.31 0.53
N PHE A 317 1.77 4.47 1.10
CA PHE A 317 3.03 3.93 0.58
C PHE A 317 4.00 3.67 1.74
N ALA A 318 5.12 2.99 1.46
CA ALA A 318 6.17 2.73 2.45
C ALA A 318 7.56 2.96 1.87
N ASP A 319 8.53 3.11 2.77
CA ASP A 319 9.95 3.00 2.44
C ASP A 319 10.48 1.64 2.89
N TYR A 320 11.11 0.91 1.98
CA TYR A 320 11.62 -0.44 2.20
C TYR A 320 12.74 -0.49 3.24
N CYS A 321 13.62 0.52 3.26
CA CYS A 321 14.80 0.56 4.11
C CYS A 321 14.47 0.84 5.56
N THR A 322 13.50 1.72 5.80
CA THR A 322 13.13 2.13 7.16
C THR A 322 11.91 1.38 7.70
N GLY A 323 11.06 0.82 6.83
CA GLY A 323 9.78 0.24 7.22
C GLY A 323 8.75 1.29 7.65
N GLU A 324 8.99 2.56 7.32
CA GLU A 324 8.02 3.61 7.56
C GLU A 324 6.87 3.51 6.56
N ILE A 325 5.64 3.72 7.03
CA ILE A 325 4.47 3.91 6.19
C ILE A 325 3.99 5.34 6.33
N GLY A 326 3.75 5.96 5.18
CA GLY A 326 3.16 7.27 5.06
C GLY A 326 1.98 7.29 4.10
N TRP A 327 1.40 8.46 3.94
CA TRP A 327 0.41 8.73 2.90
C TRP A 327 0.67 10.05 2.21
N VAL A 328 0.17 10.15 0.99
CA VAL A 328 0.11 11.40 0.22
C VAL A 328 -1.33 11.88 0.23
N SER A 329 -1.53 13.13 0.62
CA SER A 329 -2.79 13.85 0.51
C SER A 329 -3.02 14.36 -0.91
N SER A 330 -4.23 14.83 -1.21
CA SER A 330 -4.59 15.32 -2.57
C SER A 330 -3.76 16.50 -3.06
N ASP A 331 -3.15 17.25 -2.15
CA ASP A 331 -2.24 18.39 -2.41
C ASP A 331 -0.77 18.00 -2.59
N GLY A 332 -0.42 16.71 -2.52
CA GLY A 332 0.94 16.20 -2.61
C GLY A 332 1.71 16.19 -1.28
N THR A 333 1.08 16.59 -0.17
CA THR A 333 1.74 16.58 1.14
C THR A 333 1.94 15.15 1.62
N ILE A 334 3.20 14.80 1.96
CA ILE A 334 3.55 13.52 2.59
C ILE A 334 3.44 13.63 4.10
N THR A 335 2.76 12.67 4.72
CA THR A 335 2.72 12.49 6.17
C THR A 335 3.22 11.08 6.50
N TRP A 336 4.29 10.98 7.28
CA TRP A 336 4.78 9.71 7.83
C TRP A 336 4.10 9.43 9.17
N ASN A 337 3.63 8.21 9.38
CA ASN A 337 2.79 7.92 10.55
C ASN A 337 3.13 6.59 11.25
N TYR A 338 3.59 5.58 10.52
CA TYR A 338 3.98 4.29 11.10
C TYR A 338 5.49 4.12 10.96
N ASN A 339 6.13 3.61 12.02
CA ASN A 339 7.55 3.28 12.04
C ASN A 339 7.69 1.85 12.56
N GLY A 340 7.88 0.92 11.65
CA GLY A 340 8.02 -0.50 11.94
C GLY A 340 9.40 -1.04 11.60
N PRO A 341 9.60 -2.33 11.72
CA PRO A 341 10.78 -2.97 11.16
C PRO A 341 10.80 -2.78 9.64
N ASN A 342 12.00 -2.74 9.06
CA ASN A 342 12.23 -2.61 7.62
C ASN A 342 11.66 -3.80 6.81
N LEU A 343 11.83 -3.77 5.48
CA LEU A 343 11.45 -4.83 4.53
C LEU A 343 9.95 -4.91 4.24
N ILE A 344 9.25 -3.78 4.15
CA ILE A 344 7.92 -3.75 3.55
C ILE A 344 8.10 -3.86 2.03
N THR A 345 7.66 -5.00 1.46
CA THR A 345 7.91 -5.34 0.06
C THR A 345 6.76 -5.00 -0.86
N THR A 346 5.53 -4.99 -0.35
CA THR A 346 4.34 -4.68 -1.14
C THR A 346 3.16 -4.34 -0.25
N PHE A 347 2.22 -3.61 -0.83
CA PHE A 347 0.85 -3.50 -0.37
C PHE A 347 -0.06 -4.35 -1.24
N GLY A 348 -1.29 -4.57 -0.78
CA GLY A 348 -2.40 -5.13 -1.53
C GLY A 348 -3.71 -4.61 -1.02
N GLU A 349 -4.75 -4.80 -1.82
CA GLU A 349 -6.12 -4.47 -1.41
C GLU A 349 -7.04 -5.66 -1.67
N ASP A 350 -8.04 -5.84 -0.81
CA ASP A 350 -9.10 -6.82 -1.04
C ASP A 350 -10.24 -6.25 -1.91
N THR A 351 -11.28 -7.04 -2.13
CA THR A 351 -12.45 -6.63 -2.92
C THR A 351 -13.21 -5.45 -2.32
N ASN A 352 -13.06 -5.20 -1.01
CA ASN A 352 -13.69 -4.10 -0.31
C ASN A 352 -12.81 -2.85 -0.27
N GLY A 353 -11.58 -2.91 -0.82
CA GLY A 353 -10.63 -1.80 -0.80
C GLY A 353 -9.88 -1.65 0.53
N GLU A 354 -9.93 -2.66 1.42
CA GLU A 354 -9.16 -2.68 2.66
C GLU A 354 -7.71 -3.09 2.35
N LEU A 355 -6.75 -2.45 3.05
CA LEU A 355 -5.34 -2.57 2.72
C LEU A 355 -4.61 -3.63 3.54
N TYR A 356 -3.71 -4.31 2.87
CA TYR A 356 -2.79 -5.30 3.44
C TYR A 356 -1.34 -4.90 3.13
N VAL A 357 -0.42 -5.33 4.00
CA VAL A 357 1.01 -5.05 3.88
C VAL A 357 1.78 -6.34 4.05
N ALA A 358 2.74 -6.60 3.16
CA ALA A 358 3.71 -7.67 3.32
C ALA A 358 5.00 -7.13 3.95
N MET A 359 5.40 -7.71 5.08
CA MET A 359 6.63 -7.37 5.78
C MET A 359 7.31 -8.65 6.27
N GLY A 360 8.52 -8.92 5.77
CA GLY A 360 9.16 -10.20 5.97
C GLY A 360 8.31 -11.35 5.40
N GLY A 361 8.03 -12.37 6.20
CA GLY A 361 7.17 -13.52 5.83
C GLY A 361 5.72 -13.41 6.31
N THR A 362 5.27 -12.23 6.71
CA THR A 362 3.96 -11.99 7.32
C THR A 362 3.14 -11.02 6.47
N ILE A 363 1.87 -11.32 6.30
CA ILE A 363 0.87 -10.40 5.77
C ILE A 363 0.13 -9.78 6.94
N TYR A 364 0.03 -8.46 6.94
CA TYR A 364 -0.67 -7.66 7.94
C TYR A 364 -1.89 -6.99 7.32
N LYS A 365 -2.94 -6.81 8.11
CA LYS A 365 -4.01 -5.84 7.81
C LYS A 365 -3.54 -4.47 8.26
N MET A 366 -3.68 -3.48 7.40
CA MET A 366 -3.47 -2.09 7.79
C MET A 366 -4.76 -1.56 8.43
N ILE A 367 -4.67 -1.13 9.68
CA ILE A 367 -5.81 -0.67 10.47
C ILE A 367 -5.58 0.74 10.99
N ASP A 368 -6.67 1.47 11.20
CA ASP A 368 -6.64 2.73 11.91
C ASP A 368 -6.75 2.48 13.42
N ALA A 369 -5.64 2.60 14.13
CA ALA A 369 -5.60 2.37 15.57
C ALA A 369 -6.40 3.41 16.37
N SER A 370 -6.75 4.56 15.78
CA SER A 370 -7.60 5.54 16.44
C SER A 370 -9.06 5.06 16.58
N LEU A 371 -9.47 4.12 15.71
CA LEU A 371 -10.79 3.49 15.74
C LEU A 371 -10.77 2.16 16.51
N SER A 372 -9.61 1.59 16.75
CA SER A 372 -9.52 0.43 17.63
C SER A 372 -9.83 0.89 19.05
N VAL A 373 -10.83 0.27 19.67
CA VAL A 373 -10.83 0.13 21.12
C VAL A 373 -9.57 -0.70 21.38
N ASN A 374 -8.43 -0.04 21.64
CA ASN A 374 -7.20 -0.73 21.97
C ASN A 374 -7.57 -1.68 23.11
N ASP A 375 -7.36 -2.97 22.88
CA ASP A 375 -7.34 -3.95 23.95
C ASP A 375 -6.10 -3.62 24.82
N PHE A 376 -6.30 -2.70 25.76
CA PHE A 376 -5.29 -2.26 26.74
C PHE A 376 -5.00 -3.35 27.76
N GLY A 377 -5.50 -4.59 27.55
CA GLY A 377 -5.34 -5.72 28.45
C GLY A 377 -3.90 -6.09 28.79
N ASN A 378 -2.91 -5.58 28.05
CA ASN A 378 -1.49 -5.80 28.34
C ASN A 378 -0.83 -4.74 29.24
N LYS A 379 -1.53 -3.67 29.64
CA LYS A 379 -0.94 -2.62 30.49
C LYS A 379 -1.17 -2.83 32.00
N GLY A 380 -1.81 -3.95 32.40
CA GLY A 380 -2.12 -4.22 33.82
C GLY A 380 -3.19 -3.31 34.40
N LEU A 381 -4.05 -2.71 33.53
CA LEU A 381 -5.26 -2.01 33.92
C LEU A 381 -6.47 -2.87 33.62
N GLN A 382 -7.37 -2.99 34.58
CA GLN A 382 -8.64 -3.71 34.44
C GLN A 382 -9.79 -2.87 34.99
N LEU A 383 -10.92 -2.89 34.32
CA LEU A 383 -12.17 -2.34 34.83
C LEU A 383 -13.17 -3.46 35.08
N TYR A 384 -13.56 -3.62 36.33
CA TYR A 384 -14.53 -4.67 36.73
C TYR A 384 -15.40 -4.23 37.92
N PRO A 385 -16.59 -4.86 38.11
CA PRO A 385 -17.20 -5.82 37.23
C PRO A 385 -17.70 -5.18 35.92
N ASN A 386 -17.76 -5.95 34.86
CA ASN A 386 -18.41 -5.53 33.63
C ASN A 386 -19.16 -6.74 33.03
N PRO A 387 -20.49 -6.79 33.10
CA PRO A 387 -21.46 -5.74 33.46
C PRO A 387 -21.36 -5.22 34.90
N VAL A 388 -21.68 -3.92 35.08
CA VAL A 388 -21.62 -3.23 36.37
C VAL A 388 -23.00 -2.78 36.85
N GLN A 389 -23.25 -2.88 38.16
CA GLN A 389 -24.46 -2.34 38.78
C GLN A 389 -24.22 -0.96 39.42
N ASN A 390 -23.46 -0.86 40.48
CA ASN A 390 -23.34 0.38 41.25
C ASN A 390 -21.90 0.89 41.36
N GLU A 391 -20.91 0.00 41.37
CA GLU A 391 -19.51 0.35 41.60
C GLU A 391 -18.61 -0.36 40.60
N LEU A 392 -17.73 0.39 39.99
CA LEU A 392 -16.68 -0.05 39.05
C LEU A 392 -15.32 0.13 39.72
N VAL A 393 -14.46 -0.87 39.58
CA VAL A 393 -13.08 -0.82 40.07
C VAL A 393 -12.14 -0.66 38.90
N VAL A 394 -11.24 0.32 38.98
CA VAL A 394 -10.07 0.44 38.12
C VAL A 394 -8.89 -0.22 38.82
N LYS A 395 -8.51 -1.41 38.42
CA LYS A 395 -7.35 -2.13 38.95
C LYS A 395 -6.08 -1.71 38.22
N ASN A 396 -5.01 -1.49 38.95
CA ASN A 396 -3.74 -0.96 38.45
C ASN A 396 -2.56 -1.86 38.84
N ASP A 397 -2.46 -3.04 38.25
CA ASP A 397 -1.45 -4.06 38.59
C ASP A 397 0.01 -3.61 38.28
N ASN A 398 0.19 -2.64 37.38
CA ASN A 398 1.51 -2.20 36.94
C ASN A 398 1.92 -0.83 37.50
N ASN A 399 1.20 -0.31 38.51
CA ASN A 399 1.47 1.00 39.13
C ASN A 399 1.62 2.14 38.10
N LEU A 400 0.75 2.14 37.09
CA LEU A 400 0.72 3.22 36.11
C LEU A 400 0.23 4.51 36.79
N LEU A 401 0.78 5.66 36.38
CA LEU A 401 0.34 6.95 36.88
C LEU A 401 -1.03 7.28 36.26
N LEU A 402 -2.09 7.17 37.05
CA LEU A 402 -3.48 7.45 36.66
C LEU A 402 -3.82 8.93 36.98
N ILE A 403 -4.67 9.54 36.16
CA ILE A 403 -5.19 10.90 36.41
C ILE A 403 -6.70 10.91 36.55
N SER A 404 -7.42 10.31 35.64
CA SER A 404 -8.89 10.34 35.65
C SER A 404 -9.52 9.17 34.91
N VAL A 405 -10.79 8.91 35.24
CA VAL A 405 -11.68 8.11 34.43
C VAL A 405 -12.80 8.98 33.88
N THR A 406 -13.11 8.80 32.60
CA THR A 406 -14.23 9.46 31.91
C THR A 406 -15.15 8.41 31.32
N ILE A 407 -16.45 8.49 31.58
CA ILE A 407 -17.48 7.62 30.99
C ILE A 407 -18.32 8.46 30.04
N THR A 408 -18.45 7.97 28.79
CA THR A 408 -19.26 8.61 27.75
C THR A 408 -20.39 7.67 27.29
N ASP A 409 -21.49 8.23 26.86
CA ASP A 409 -22.54 7.48 26.16
C ASP A 409 -22.15 7.23 24.70
N LEU A 410 -22.97 6.49 23.96
CA LEU A 410 -22.72 6.14 22.55
C LEU A 410 -22.77 7.35 21.59
N THR A 411 -23.26 8.51 22.04
CA THR A 411 -23.21 9.77 21.27
C THR A 411 -21.94 10.55 21.50
N GLY A 412 -21.05 10.08 22.41
CA GLY A 412 -19.81 10.77 22.80
C GLY A 412 -20.01 11.80 23.91
N LYS A 413 -21.25 11.94 24.48
CA LYS A 413 -21.50 12.83 25.59
C LYS A 413 -20.90 12.28 26.88
N ILE A 414 -20.10 13.08 27.59
CA ILE A 414 -19.56 12.74 28.90
C ILE A 414 -20.71 12.68 29.92
N VAL A 415 -20.87 11.53 30.58
CA VAL A 415 -21.89 11.28 31.61
C VAL A 415 -21.30 11.15 33.00
N LEU A 416 -19.97 10.90 33.13
CA LEU A 416 -19.25 10.86 34.38
C LEU A 416 -17.77 11.17 34.15
N THR A 417 -17.15 11.96 35.02
CA THR A 417 -15.69 12.10 35.11
C THR A 417 -15.30 12.11 36.59
N GLN A 418 -14.27 11.34 36.93
CA GLN A 418 -13.72 11.25 38.28
C GLN A 418 -12.20 11.22 38.22
N GLY A 419 -11.55 12.01 39.10
CA GLY A 419 -10.11 11.93 39.36
C GLY A 419 -9.75 10.61 40.04
N LEU A 420 -8.56 10.07 39.71
CA LEU A 420 -8.05 8.81 40.25
C LEU A 420 -6.82 9.03 41.10
N ASP A 421 -6.64 8.20 42.13
CA ASP A 421 -5.37 8.08 42.85
C ASP A 421 -4.30 7.51 41.91
N ALA A 422 -3.16 8.18 41.86
CA ALA A 422 -2.19 8.01 40.80
C ALA A 422 -1.60 6.60 40.65
N LEU A 423 -1.45 5.87 41.77
CA LEU A 423 -0.77 4.54 41.77
C LEU A 423 -1.61 3.44 42.43
N ALA A 424 -2.86 3.71 42.80
CA ALA A 424 -3.70 2.77 43.52
C ALA A 424 -4.84 2.19 42.66
N ASP A 425 -5.49 1.17 43.18
CA ASP A 425 -6.80 0.73 42.69
C ASP A 425 -7.85 1.77 43.06
N ASN A 426 -8.71 2.14 42.14
CA ASN A 426 -9.73 3.16 42.32
C ASN A 426 -11.13 2.59 42.22
N ARG A 427 -12.05 3.08 43.09
CA ARG A 427 -13.48 2.74 43.04
C ARG A 427 -14.31 3.91 42.55
N ILE A 428 -15.21 3.63 41.64
CA ILE A 428 -16.00 4.62 40.91
C ILE A 428 -17.48 4.26 41.06
N SER A 429 -18.26 5.17 41.63
CA SER A 429 -19.69 4.99 41.69
C SER A 429 -20.32 5.29 40.33
N VAL A 430 -20.99 4.30 39.77
CA VAL A 430 -21.78 4.41 38.52
C VAL A 430 -23.28 4.23 38.78
N ALA A 431 -23.69 4.34 40.03
CA ALA A 431 -25.09 4.14 40.43
C ALA A 431 -26.07 5.14 39.78
N SER A 432 -25.58 6.35 39.44
CA SER A 432 -26.39 7.41 38.79
C SER A 432 -26.57 7.18 37.29
N LEU A 433 -25.84 6.26 36.68
CA LEU A 433 -25.95 5.98 35.24
C LEU A 433 -27.21 5.13 34.97
N ALA A 434 -27.92 5.45 33.90
CA ALA A 434 -29.01 4.62 33.41
C ALA A 434 -28.47 3.28 32.86
N LYS A 435 -29.33 2.28 32.83
CA LYS A 435 -28.99 1.00 32.17
C LYS A 435 -28.64 1.25 30.70
N GLY A 436 -27.55 0.68 30.24
CA GLY A 436 -27.07 0.88 28.86
C GLY A 436 -25.63 0.54 28.63
N ILE A 437 -25.17 0.86 27.42
CA ILE A 437 -23.79 0.68 26.96
C ILE A 437 -23.09 2.06 26.99
N TYR A 438 -21.90 2.08 27.55
CA TYR A 438 -21.06 3.25 27.69
C TYR A 438 -19.63 2.92 27.24
N LEU A 439 -18.81 3.93 27.07
CA LEU A 439 -17.39 3.83 26.86
C LEU A 439 -16.67 4.42 28.09
N ALA A 440 -15.87 3.61 28.78
CA ALA A 440 -15.06 4.04 29.90
C ALA A 440 -13.60 4.24 29.46
N THR A 441 -13.03 5.40 29.76
CA THR A 441 -11.67 5.82 29.39
C THR A 441 -10.90 6.16 30.67
N VAL A 442 -9.68 5.64 30.83
CA VAL A 442 -8.73 6.00 31.89
C VAL A 442 -7.56 6.75 31.28
N ASP A 443 -7.28 7.93 31.81
CA ASP A 443 -6.22 8.82 31.33
C ASP A 443 -5.04 8.88 32.32
N GLY A 444 -3.84 9.08 31.80
CA GLY A 444 -2.61 9.33 32.53
C GLY A 444 -1.89 10.58 31.99
N PRO A 445 -0.67 10.90 32.48
CA PRO A 445 0.03 12.15 32.18
C PRO A 445 0.29 12.39 30.68
N ASN A 446 0.43 11.31 29.92
CA ASN A 446 0.74 11.35 28.48
C ASN A 446 -0.48 11.02 27.61
N GLY A 447 -1.70 11.18 28.15
CA GLY A 447 -2.96 10.90 27.47
C GLY A 447 -3.58 9.57 27.89
N ARG A 448 -4.41 9.01 27.01
CA ARG A 448 -5.22 7.82 27.28
C ARG A 448 -4.38 6.59 27.56
N LEU A 449 -4.63 5.95 28.71
CA LEU A 449 -3.97 4.70 29.13
C LEU A 449 -4.82 3.47 28.82
N PHE A 450 -6.16 3.57 28.97
CA PHE A 450 -7.08 2.46 28.85
C PHE A 450 -8.46 2.92 28.38
N GLN A 451 -9.14 2.14 27.57
CA GLN A 451 -10.51 2.39 27.17
C GLN A 451 -11.23 1.05 26.96
N THR A 452 -12.47 0.93 27.44
CA THR A 452 -13.25 -0.29 27.28
C THR A 452 -14.74 0.01 27.21
N LYS A 453 -15.49 -0.90 26.57
CA LYS A 453 -16.94 -0.92 26.63
C LYS A 453 -17.38 -1.24 28.06
N LEU A 454 -18.29 -0.45 28.62
CA LEU A 454 -18.91 -0.65 29.92
C LEU A 454 -20.40 -0.95 29.74
N VAL A 455 -20.85 -2.03 30.32
CA VAL A 455 -22.27 -2.41 30.33
C VAL A 455 -22.85 -2.13 31.72
N LYS A 456 -23.82 -1.20 31.81
CA LYS A 456 -24.53 -0.85 33.06
C LYS A 456 -25.84 -1.61 33.10
N GLU A 457 -26.06 -2.38 34.19
CA GLU A 457 -27.29 -3.15 34.48
C GLU A 457 -28.20 -2.44 35.47
#